data_b580d11faa6c51c954db8cd5e9318de3
#
_entry.id   b580d11faa6c51c954db8cd5e9318de3
#
_cell.length_a   1.000
_cell.length_b   1.000
_cell.length_c   1.000
_cell.angle_alpha   90.00
_cell.angle_beta   90.00
_cell.angle_gamma   90.00
#
_symmetry.space_group_name_H-M   'P 1'
#
loop_
_entity.id
_entity.type
_entity.pdbx_description
1 polymer ?
#
loop_
_entity_poly.entity_id
_entity_poly.type
_entity_poly.pdbx_seq_one_letter_code
_entity_poly.pdbx_strand_id
1 'polypeptide(L)'
;MSEAERSESTEQDEDDTLVVERRRRVLIVDDDPDFLVMAEAALSAHGFQVERATGGLRGVFLATQDVPDVILCDLRMPGIDGFVVAEALRADPATQHVAIFACTGRRDLEARAALNASAFDGVLVKPVDWDSAARLLNEIVGGRTPYGSPQGA
;
A
#
# COMPACT_ATOMS: atom_id res chain seq x y z
N MET A 1 -1.60 -22.98 40.41
CA MET A 1 -2.08 -21.94 40.56
C MET A 1 -1.36 -20.88 40.00
N SER A 2 -0.32 -20.59 40.41
CA SER A 2 0.38 -19.52 39.88
C SER A 2 0.66 -19.69 38.45
N GLU A 3 0.63 -20.85 37.93
CA GLU A 3 0.91 -20.98 36.55
C GLU A 3 -0.08 -20.30 35.73
N ALA A 4 -1.29 -20.37 36.06
CA ALA A 4 -2.31 -19.75 35.30
C ALA A 4 -2.10 -18.26 35.28
N GLU A 5 -1.71 -17.71 36.36
CA GLU A 5 -1.53 -16.33 36.41
C GLU A 5 -0.44 -15.88 35.54
N ARG A 6 0.62 -16.64 35.52
CA ARG A 6 1.71 -16.25 34.71
C ARG A 6 1.33 -16.31 33.26
N SER A 7 0.56 -17.27 32.92
CA SER A 7 0.17 -17.41 31.58
C SER A 7 -0.62 -16.22 31.14
N GLU A 8 -1.45 -15.76 31.97
CA GLU A 8 -2.25 -14.65 31.59
C GLU A 8 -1.45 -13.42 31.33
N SER A 9 -0.52 -13.13 32.18
CA SER A 9 0.30 -12.00 32.00
C SER A 9 1.04 -12.12 30.71
N THR A 10 1.55 -13.27 30.45
CA THR A 10 2.31 -13.48 29.27
C THR A 10 1.46 -13.27 28.04
N GLU A 11 0.26 -13.72 28.09
CA GLU A 11 -0.58 -13.56 26.98
C GLU A 11 -0.85 -12.12 26.68
N GLN A 12 -1.05 -11.34 27.68
CA GLN A 12 -1.30 -9.97 27.47
C GLN A 12 -0.13 -9.29 26.85
N ASP A 13 1.05 -9.60 27.30
CA ASP A 13 2.24 -9.03 26.72
C ASP A 13 2.39 -9.48 25.29
N GLU A 14 2.02 -10.69 25.01
CA GLU A 14 2.13 -11.18 23.68
C GLU A 14 1.20 -10.46 22.75
N ASP A 15 0.03 -10.12 23.19
CA ASP A 15 -0.89 -9.40 22.36
C ASP A 15 -0.34 -8.04 22.01
N ASP A 16 0.23 -7.36 22.94
CA ASP A 16 0.81 -6.07 22.66
C ASP A 16 1.97 -6.23 21.70
N THR A 17 2.74 -7.25 21.88
CA THR A 17 3.86 -7.48 21.01
C THR A 17 3.38 -7.76 19.59
N LEU A 18 2.33 -8.52 19.45
CA LEU A 18 1.82 -8.79 18.13
C LEU A 18 1.36 -7.53 17.44
N VAL A 19 0.71 -6.67 18.14
CA VAL A 19 0.27 -5.42 17.53
C VAL A 19 1.47 -4.63 17.08
N VAL A 20 2.48 -4.55 17.89
CA VAL A 20 3.65 -3.77 17.55
C VAL A 20 4.41 -4.41 16.41
N GLU A 21 4.47 -5.71 16.41
CA GLU A 21 5.24 -6.39 15.40
C GLU A 21 4.51 -6.58 14.10
N ARG A 22 3.22 -6.34 14.09
CA ARG A 22 2.49 -6.51 12.87
C ARG A 22 3.03 -5.55 11.85
N ARG A 23 3.55 -6.08 10.79
CA ARG A 23 4.17 -5.24 9.79
C ARG A 23 3.14 -4.55 8.96
N ARG A 24 3.46 -3.36 8.52
CA ARG A 24 2.64 -2.64 7.60
C ARG A 24 2.91 -3.19 6.22
N ARG A 25 1.88 -3.55 5.53
CA ARG A 25 2.01 -4.28 4.28
C ARG A 25 1.72 -3.41 3.09
N VAL A 26 2.63 -3.40 2.15
CA VAL A 26 2.52 -2.61 0.93
C VAL A 26 2.64 -3.55 -0.25
N LEU A 27 1.72 -3.42 -1.21
CA LEU A 27 1.81 -4.13 -2.47
C LEU A 27 2.23 -3.11 -3.52
N ILE A 28 3.30 -3.40 -4.25
CA ILE A 28 3.77 -2.52 -5.31
C ILE A 28 3.50 -3.19 -6.64
N VAL A 29 2.80 -2.49 -7.52
CA VAL A 29 2.41 -3.01 -8.82
C VAL A 29 3.10 -2.17 -9.89
N ASP A 30 3.95 -2.79 -10.67
CA ASP A 30 4.72 -2.08 -11.70
C ASP A 30 5.23 -3.12 -12.68
N ASP A 31 5.43 -2.76 -13.93
CA ASP A 31 5.95 -3.71 -14.89
C ASP A 31 7.47 -3.67 -14.99
N ASP A 32 8.12 -2.79 -14.26
CA ASP A 32 9.57 -2.65 -14.29
C ASP A 32 10.17 -3.40 -13.10
N PRO A 33 10.79 -4.54 -13.34
CA PRO A 33 11.33 -5.33 -12.23
C PRO A 33 12.40 -4.60 -11.44
N ASP A 34 13.16 -3.73 -12.10
CA ASP A 34 14.22 -3.01 -11.38
C ASP A 34 13.60 -2.02 -10.41
N PHE A 35 12.52 -1.36 -10.81
CA PHE A 35 11.82 -0.45 -9.91
C PHE A 35 11.26 -1.23 -8.72
N LEU A 36 10.70 -2.41 -8.96
CA LEU A 36 10.13 -3.20 -7.88
C LEU A 36 11.19 -3.61 -6.85
N VAL A 37 12.36 -3.99 -7.32
CA VAL A 37 13.43 -4.37 -6.41
C VAL A 37 13.89 -3.17 -5.58
N MET A 38 14.04 -2.03 -6.23
CA MET A 38 14.48 -0.84 -5.54
C MET A 38 13.47 -0.37 -4.51
N ALA A 39 12.19 -0.38 -4.90
CA ALA A 39 11.14 0.07 -4.03
C ALA A 39 11.00 -0.85 -2.82
N GLU A 40 11.12 -2.15 -3.04
CA GLU A 40 11.04 -3.09 -1.94
C GLU A 40 12.17 -2.86 -0.95
N ALA A 41 13.38 -2.67 -1.45
CA ALA A 41 14.51 -2.44 -0.56
C ALA A 41 14.32 -1.17 0.25
N ALA A 42 13.84 -0.12 -0.40
CA ALA A 42 13.67 1.16 0.28
C ALA A 42 12.58 1.09 1.35
N LEU A 43 11.44 0.51 1.02
CA LEU A 43 10.35 0.46 1.97
C LEU A 43 10.60 -0.57 3.07
N SER A 44 11.28 -1.66 2.76
CA SER A 44 11.63 -2.63 3.78
C SER A 44 12.56 -1.99 4.81
N ALA A 45 13.44 -1.11 4.38
CA ALA A 45 14.32 -0.41 5.29
C ALA A 45 13.55 0.49 6.26
N HIS A 46 12.35 0.88 5.89
CA HIS A 46 11.48 1.69 6.74
C HIS A 46 10.45 0.85 7.50
N GLY A 47 10.62 -0.46 7.52
CA GLY A 47 9.80 -1.32 8.35
C GLY A 47 8.56 -1.90 7.69
N PHE A 48 8.38 -1.68 6.39
CA PHE A 48 7.23 -2.24 5.70
C PHE A 48 7.50 -3.66 5.24
N GLN A 49 6.46 -4.44 5.18
CA GLN A 49 6.51 -5.73 4.53
C GLN A 49 6.00 -5.53 3.12
N VAL A 50 6.82 -5.84 2.13
CA VAL A 50 6.53 -5.47 0.75
C VAL A 50 6.28 -6.70 -0.10
N GLU A 51 5.22 -6.62 -0.90
CA GLU A 51 4.94 -7.64 -1.89
C GLU A 51 5.00 -6.96 -3.25
N ARG A 52 5.47 -7.65 -4.26
CA ARG A 52 5.65 -7.09 -5.59
C ARG A 52 4.76 -7.80 -6.59
N ALA A 53 4.20 -7.05 -7.51
CA ALA A 53 3.43 -7.61 -8.61
C ALA A 53 3.93 -7.01 -9.90
N THR A 54 4.34 -7.84 -10.84
CA THR A 54 4.79 -7.38 -12.13
C THR A 54 3.58 -7.35 -13.04
N GLY A 55 2.95 -6.20 -13.15
CA GLY A 55 1.79 -6.04 -14.01
C GLY A 55 0.47 -5.99 -13.26
N GLY A 56 -0.51 -5.44 -13.93
CA GLY A 56 -1.79 -5.13 -13.30
C GLY A 56 -2.61 -6.34 -12.91
N LEU A 57 -2.65 -7.36 -13.75
CA LEU A 57 -3.44 -8.53 -13.42
C LEU A 57 -2.91 -9.21 -12.17
N ARG A 58 -1.60 -9.32 -12.08
CA ARG A 58 -1.01 -9.94 -10.90
C ARG A 58 -1.28 -9.08 -9.68
N GLY A 59 -1.26 -7.76 -9.86
CA GLY A 59 -1.53 -6.85 -8.76
C GLY A 59 -2.92 -7.03 -8.19
N VAL A 60 -3.92 -7.11 -9.06
CA VAL A 60 -5.29 -7.31 -8.60
C VAL A 60 -5.41 -8.66 -7.91
N PHE A 61 -4.82 -9.69 -8.49
CA PHE A 61 -4.89 -11.02 -7.91
C PHE A 61 -4.29 -11.03 -6.50
N LEU A 62 -3.10 -10.50 -6.35
CA LEU A 62 -2.44 -10.52 -5.03
C LEU A 62 -3.20 -9.67 -4.02
N ALA A 63 -3.72 -8.53 -4.44
CA ALA A 63 -4.46 -7.67 -3.52
C ALA A 63 -5.71 -8.34 -3.00
N THR A 64 -6.37 -9.14 -3.81
CA THR A 64 -7.59 -9.80 -3.38
C THR A 64 -7.31 -11.06 -2.57
N GLN A 65 -6.13 -11.67 -2.75
CA GLN A 65 -5.79 -12.85 -1.99
C GLN A 65 -5.45 -12.49 -0.53
N ASP A 66 -4.80 -11.36 -0.34
CA ASP A 66 -4.40 -10.95 1.00
C ASP A 66 -4.30 -9.44 0.97
N VAL A 67 -5.34 -8.78 1.37
CA VAL A 67 -5.49 -7.33 1.18
C VAL A 67 -4.39 -6.59 1.94
N PRO A 68 -3.59 -5.78 1.24
CA PRO A 68 -2.53 -5.03 1.92
C PRO A 68 -3.08 -3.78 2.58
N ASP A 69 -2.22 -3.08 3.30
CA ASP A 69 -2.61 -1.81 3.88
C ASP A 69 -2.58 -0.69 2.84
N VAL A 70 -1.63 -0.77 1.92
CA VAL A 70 -1.46 0.25 0.90
C VAL A 70 -1.03 -0.41 -0.40
N ILE A 71 -1.49 0.12 -1.52
CA ILE A 71 -1.07 -0.31 -2.83
C ILE A 71 -0.43 0.86 -3.55
N LEU A 72 0.76 0.65 -4.10
CA LEU A 72 1.41 1.62 -4.97
C LEU A 72 1.34 1.04 -6.38
N CYS A 73 0.76 1.76 -7.31
CA CYS A 73 0.51 1.24 -8.63
C CYS A 73 0.96 2.19 -9.72
N ASP A 74 1.79 1.70 -10.64
CA ASP A 74 2.17 2.50 -11.79
C ASP A 74 0.95 2.70 -12.69
N LEU A 75 0.85 3.85 -13.30
CA LEU A 75 -0.24 4.12 -14.21
C LEU A 75 -0.03 3.49 -15.57
N ARG A 76 1.22 3.38 -16.03
CA ARG A 76 1.48 2.95 -17.37
C ARG A 76 2.10 1.58 -17.40
N MET A 77 1.34 0.61 -17.73
CA MET A 77 1.78 -0.77 -17.80
C MET A 77 1.15 -1.44 -19.00
N PRO A 78 1.84 -2.37 -19.64
CA PRO A 78 1.26 -3.10 -20.77
C PRO A 78 0.07 -3.93 -20.28
N GLY A 79 -0.87 -4.11 -21.13
CA GLY A 79 -2.08 -4.85 -20.77
C GLY A 79 -3.04 -3.95 -20.03
N ILE A 80 -3.28 -4.21 -18.78
CA ILE A 80 -4.15 -3.33 -18.03
C ILE A 80 -3.30 -2.31 -17.28
N ASP A 81 -3.69 -1.07 -17.36
CA ASP A 81 -2.92 0.00 -16.76
C ASP A 81 -3.38 0.24 -15.32
N GLY A 82 -2.73 1.19 -14.66
CA GLY A 82 -3.02 1.46 -13.26
C GLY A 82 -4.41 1.98 -13.00
N PHE A 83 -5.01 2.66 -13.97
CA PHE A 83 -6.37 3.14 -13.79
C PHE A 83 -7.34 1.97 -13.75
N VAL A 84 -7.13 0.98 -14.60
CA VAL A 84 -7.96 -0.22 -14.62
C VAL A 84 -7.79 -1.00 -13.32
N VAL A 85 -6.55 -1.10 -12.84
CA VAL A 85 -6.27 -1.77 -11.58
C VAL A 85 -7.04 -1.09 -10.45
N ALA A 86 -6.93 0.24 -10.37
CA ALA A 86 -7.59 0.98 -9.29
C ALA A 86 -9.09 0.84 -9.37
N GLU A 87 -9.66 0.89 -10.56
CA GLU A 87 -11.10 0.71 -10.70
C GLU A 87 -11.53 -0.67 -10.27
N ALA A 88 -10.78 -1.69 -10.63
CA ALA A 88 -11.13 -3.05 -10.26
C ALA A 88 -11.09 -3.21 -8.74
N LEU A 89 -10.10 -2.62 -8.09
CA LEU A 89 -9.99 -2.73 -6.65
C LEU A 89 -11.10 -1.97 -5.93
N ARG A 90 -11.50 -0.81 -6.47
CA ARG A 90 -12.59 -0.04 -5.86
C ARG A 90 -13.94 -0.71 -6.06
N ALA A 91 -14.07 -1.52 -7.09
CA ALA A 91 -15.33 -2.22 -7.35
C ALA A 91 -15.52 -3.47 -6.51
N ASP A 92 -14.46 -3.96 -5.89
CA ASP A 92 -14.52 -5.19 -5.10
C ASP A 92 -14.66 -4.82 -3.63
N PRO A 93 -15.70 -5.27 -2.95
CA PRO A 93 -15.89 -4.93 -1.54
C PRO A 93 -14.70 -5.31 -0.66
N ALA A 94 -13.94 -6.32 -1.04
CA ALA A 94 -12.81 -6.75 -0.23
C ALA A 94 -11.68 -5.73 -0.27
N THR A 95 -11.55 -4.97 -1.35
CA THR A 95 -10.41 -4.07 -1.54
C THR A 95 -10.81 -2.62 -1.69
N GLN A 96 -12.11 -2.33 -1.67
CA GLN A 96 -12.53 -0.97 -2.02
C GLN A 96 -12.04 0.11 -1.05
N HIS A 97 -11.67 -0.27 0.15
CA HIS A 97 -11.22 0.71 1.14
C HIS A 97 -9.70 0.80 1.28
N VAL A 98 -8.96 0.03 0.51
CA VAL A 98 -7.51 0.03 0.64
C VAL A 98 -6.96 1.36 0.13
N ALA A 99 -5.89 1.84 0.71
CA ALA A 99 -5.26 3.06 0.23
C ALA A 99 -4.51 2.75 -1.06
N ILE A 100 -4.78 3.47 -2.13
CA ILE A 100 -4.16 3.25 -3.43
C ILE A 100 -3.49 4.53 -3.88
N PHE A 101 -2.18 4.46 -4.11
CA PHE A 101 -1.43 5.58 -4.62
C PHE A 101 -0.89 5.26 -6.00
N ALA A 102 -1.03 6.20 -6.92
CA ALA A 102 -0.35 6.08 -8.20
C ALA A 102 1.13 6.35 -7.97
N CYS A 103 1.99 5.57 -8.59
CA CYS A 103 3.42 5.77 -8.46
C CYS A 103 3.97 5.80 -9.88
N THR A 104 4.19 6.99 -10.45
CA THR A 104 4.36 7.10 -11.88
C THR A 104 5.22 8.31 -12.23
N GLY A 105 5.68 8.36 -13.48
CA GLY A 105 6.46 9.48 -13.95
C GLY A 105 5.63 10.72 -14.16
N ARG A 106 6.28 11.86 -14.10
CA ARG A 106 5.58 13.14 -14.18
C ARG A 106 4.79 13.29 -15.48
N ARG A 107 5.38 12.82 -16.58
CA ARG A 107 4.71 12.96 -17.87
C ARG A 107 3.40 12.19 -17.90
N ASP A 108 3.39 10.99 -17.37
CA ASP A 108 2.19 10.18 -17.35
C ASP A 108 1.16 10.79 -16.44
N LEU A 109 1.58 11.34 -15.33
CA LEU A 109 0.69 11.99 -14.40
C LEU A 109 -0.02 13.16 -15.08
N GLU A 110 0.73 14.01 -15.77
CA GLU A 110 0.13 15.17 -16.43
C GLU A 110 -0.82 14.77 -17.53
N ALA A 111 -0.50 13.73 -18.26
CA ALA A 111 -1.32 13.34 -19.38
C ALA A 111 -2.63 12.72 -18.94
N ARG A 112 -2.66 12.10 -17.78
CA ARG A 112 -3.81 11.29 -17.39
C ARG A 112 -4.49 11.71 -16.12
N ALA A 113 -3.96 12.69 -15.40
CA ALA A 113 -4.48 13.05 -14.09
C ALA A 113 -5.95 13.44 -14.13
N ALA A 114 -6.39 14.03 -15.18
CA ALA A 114 -7.76 14.50 -15.26
C ALA A 114 -8.75 13.37 -15.56
N LEU A 115 -8.26 12.19 -15.92
CA LEU A 115 -9.16 11.14 -16.36
C LEU A 115 -9.79 10.37 -15.23
N ASN A 116 -9.06 10.08 -14.22
CA ASN A 116 -9.60 9.24 -13.17
C ASN A 116 -8.88 9.42 -11.85
N ALA A 117 -8.72 10.65 -11.47
CA ALA A 117 -7.96 10.94 -10.26
C ALA A 117 -8.66 10.42 -9.01
N SER A 118 -9.97 10.26 -9.07
CA SER A 118 -10.69 9.89 -7.86
C SER A 118 -10.48 8.45 -7.42
N ALA A 119 -9.93 7.60 -8.28
CA ALA A 119 -9.68 6.22 -7.90
C ALA A 119 -8.48 6.09 -6.99
N PHE A 120 -7.64 7.11 -6.95
CA PHE A 120 -6.41 7.07 -6.18
C PHE A 120 -6.50 8.01 -4.99
N ASP A 121 -5.87 7.62 -3.89
CA ASP A 121 -5.80 8.49 -2.73
C ASP A 121 -4.68 9.50 -2.84
N GLY A 122 -3.76 9.27 -3.73
CA GLY A 122 -2.68 10.22 -3.93
C GLY A 122 -1.70 9.72 -4.97
N VAL A 123 -0.61 10.44 -5.13
CA VAL A 123 0.37 10.17 -6.16
C VAL A 123 1.78 10.31 -5.61
N LEU A 124 2.63 9.36 -5.97
CA LEU A 124 4.07 9.47 -5.75
C LEU A 124 4.69 9.58 -7.12
N VAL A 125 5.49 10.61 -7.33
CA VAL A 125 6.07 10.86 -8.65
C VAL A 125 7.48 10.30 -8.68
N LYS A 126 7.80 9.54 -9.73
CA LYS A 126 9.12 8.99 -9.90
C LYS A 126 10.08 10.06 -10.39
N PRO A 127 11.31 10.09 -9.92
CA PRO A 127 11.89 9.19 -8.92
C PRO A 127 11.36 9.50 -7.53
N VAL A 128 11.08 8.48 -6.76
CA VAL A 128 10.41 8.63 -5.49
C VAL A 128 11.39 8.97 -4.38
N ASP A 129 11.02 9.94 -3.57
CA ASP A 129 11.75 10.22 -2.34
C ASP A 129 11.20 9.25 -1.31
N TRP A 130 11.91 8.15 -1.11
CA TRP A 130 11.38 7.07 -0.29
C TRP A 130 11.25 7.42 1.19
N ASP A 131 12.08 8.34 1.68
CA ASP A 131 11.93 8.76 3.08
C ASP A 131 10.61 9.50 3.28
N SER A 132 10.29 10.40 2.37
CA SER A 132 9.03 11.13 2.46
C SER A 132 7.85 10.20 2.22
N ALA A 133 8.00 9.30 1.25
CA ALA A 133 6.92 8.36 0.96
C ALA A 133 6.65 7.47 2.15
N ALA A 134 7.68 6.97 2.81
CA ALA A 134 7.49 6.10 3.96
C ALA A 134 6.78 6.82 5.09
N ARG A 135 7.08 8.10 5.30
CA ARG A 135 6.39 8.86 6.33
C ARG A 135 4.91 8.99 6.02
N LEU A 136 4.59 9.28 4.77
CA LEU A 136 3.21 9.41 4.34
C LEU A 136 2.47 8.10 4.51
N LEU A 137 3.08 7.00 4.06
CA LEU A 137 2.43 5.70 4.13
C LEU A 137 2.24 5.27 5.58
N ASN A 138 3.18 5.60 6.45
CA ASN A 138 3.03 5.28 7.85
C ASN A 138 1.84 6.02 8.48
N GLU A 139 1.62 7.24 8.07
CA GLU A 139 0.49 7.99 8.58
C GLU A 139 -0.82 7.35 8.13
N ILE A 140 -0.87 6.88 6.91
CA ILE A 140 -2.06 6.27 6.39
C ILE A 140 -2.35 4.96 7.09
N VAL A 141 -1.32 4.12 7.23
CA VAL A 141 -1.51 2.84 7.88
C VAL A 141 -1.85 3.04 9.36
N GLY A 142 -1.39 4.13 9.92
CA GLY A 142 -1.70 4.43 11.32
C GLY A 142 -3.08 5.03 11.50
N GLY A 143 -3.88 5.09 10.45
CA GLY A 143 -5.24 5.58 10.60
C GLY A 143 -5.44 7.03 10.26
N ARG A 144 -4.42 7.71 9.76
CA ARG A 144 -4.58 9.08 9.35
C ARG A 144 -4.34 9.15 7.88
N THR A 145 -5.23 9.71 7.16
CA THR A 145 -5.06 9.79 5.77
C THR A 145 -5.01 11.24 5.35
N PRO A 146 -4.22 11.58 4.40
CA PRO A 146 -4.10 12.93 3.94
C PRO A 146 -5.31 13.38 3.12
N TYR A 147 -6.16 12.48 2.78
CA TYR A 147 -7.25 12.85 1.93
C TYR A 147 -8.55 12.79 2.65
N GLY A 148 -8.88 13.85 3.28
CA GLY A 148 -10.18 14.01 3.79
C GLY A 148 -10.76 12.84 4.43
N SER A 149 -10.04 12.16 5.13
CA SER A 149 -10.57 11.10 5.70
C SER A 149 -11.60 11.55 6.62
N PRO A 150 -12.62 10.92 6.63
CA PRO A 150 -13.73 11.33 7.41
C PRO A 150 -13.42 11.48 8.79
N GLN A 151 -12.51 10.83 9.15
CA GLN A 151 -12.24 10.90 10.45
C GLN A 151 -11.48 12.03 10.59
N GLY A 152 -10.71 12.26 9.75
CA GLY A 152 -10.04 13.42 9.80
C GLY A 152 -11.04 14.45 10.01
N ALA A 153 -12.11 14.17 9.56
CA ALA A 153 -13.11 15.14 9.77
C ALA A 153 -13.58 15.09 11.17
#